data_b05f9dc893948ea6d24b050f803a7bea
#
_entry.id   b05f9dc893948ea6d24b050f803a7bea
#
_cell.length_a   1.000
_cell.length_b   1.000
_cell.length_c   1.000
_cell.angle_alpha   90.00
_cell.angle_beta   90.00
_cell.angle_gamma   90.00
#
_symmetry.space_group_name_H-M   'P 1'
#
loop_
_entity.id
_entity.type
_entity.pdbx_description
1 polymer ?
#
loop_
_entity_poly.entity_id
_entity_poly.type
_entity_poly.pdbx_seq_one_letter_code
_entity_poly.pdbx_strand_id
1 'polypeptide(L)'
;MSKLQKAGRRAIPIGKLVAPIFGEKMLQNQVLLAVSLAICAAYTGIGMIVPVRVLYAQSRGASLAIIGAMASAYLISNFVFQYPSGWIADRWGRKRIMVISLLAQAALSLAYLFITDPILFVVLRFAEGMAAAATLPSARALIADAVPPEKRGAAYGIFSAFFNTGFLLGPAIGGLLATVSYASVFILAVVFRLAAVLLVIIMIRVEGKTSLEARERARAVPYRALFTLPLIGAYILAFGDYLYLGFDLAIAPIWLHDHLGASIALIGLTYTAWAIPNIITSPISGRLADRTRRSVLILVFGLAQVPLYLVYGLLNTAWPVAVLFAVHGVVYALVQPAVDAHVAASSLADARARVQSLYSAFGLFGSFVGASGLSILYGMNFRLPLFVTGICFGICVIVGGVMIRISEERGNLPAIP
;
A
#
# COMPACT_ATOMS: atom_id res chain seq x y z
N MET A 1 -15.65 -5.29 -46.26
CA MET A 1 -15.33 -5.37 -44.80
C MET A 1 -14.26 -6.42 -44.56
N SER A 2 -13.06 -5.95 -44.27
CA SER A 2 -11.79 -6.60 -44.62
C SER A 2 -11.21 -7.46 -43.51
N LYS A 3 -10.29 -8.33 -43.95
CA LYS A 3 -9.50 -9.31 -43.18
C LYS A 3 -8.72 -8.76 -41.97
N LEU A 4 -8.74 -7.45 -41.71
CA LEU A 4 -8.04 -6.76 -40.61
C LEU A 4 -8.77 -6.80 -39.27
N GLN A 5 -10.05 -7.20 -39.22
CA GLN A 5 -10.83 -7.30 -37.98
C GLN A 5 -10.66 -8.64 -37.24
N LYS A 6 -10.03 -9.65 -37.86
CA LYS A 6 -9.81 -10.98 -37.25
C LYS A 6 -8.45 -11.17 -36.55
N ALA A 7 -7.53 -10.21 -36.67
CA ALA A 7 -6.18 -10.36 -36.09
C ALA A 7 -6.04 -9.89 -34.62
N GLY A 8 -7.11 -9.37 -33.98
CA GLY A 8 -7.08 -8.76 -32.65
C GLY A 8 -7.45 -9.64 -31.47
N ARG A 9 -7.69 -10.93 -31.65
CA ARG A 9 -8.18 -11.82 -30.56
C ARG A 9 -7.23 -12.96 -30.17
N ARG A 10 -5.94 -12.71 -30.04
CA ARG A 10 -5.09 -13.62 -29.27
C ARG A 10 -5.02 -13.12 -27.82
N ALA A 11 -5.98 -13.60 -27.00
CA ALA A 11 -5.91 -13.44 -25.56
C ALA A 11 -4.62 -14.08 -25.05
N ILE A 12 -3.84 -13.31 -24.29
CA ILE A 12 -2.63 -13.79 -23.63
C ILE A 12 -3.03 -15.00 -22.75
N PRO A 13 -2.26 -16.12 -22.78
CA PRO A 13 -2.64 -17.34 -22.03
C PRO A 13 -2.82 -17.16 -20.53
N ILE A 14 -2.25 -16.09 -19.94
CA ILE A 14 -2.39 -15.71 -18.54
C ILE A 14 -3.86 -15.42 -18.17
N GLY A 15 -4.67 -14.84 -19.07
CA GLY A 15 -6.09 -14.60 -18.82
C GLY A 15 -6.90 -15.88 -18.55
N LYS A 16 -6.52 -17.02 -19.12
CA LYS A 16 -7.19 -18.31 -18.88
C LYS A 16 -6.86 -18.92 -17.52
N LEU A 17 -5.69 -18.63 -16.96
CA LEU A 17 -5.26 -19.14 -15.66
C LEU A 17 -6.00 -18.45 -14.49
N VAL A 18 -6.36 -17.19 -14.65
CA VAL A 18 -6.97 -16.34 -13.60
C VAL A 18 -8.49 -16.20 -13.79
N ALA A 19 -9.01 -16.60 -14.96
CA ALA A 19 -10.42 -16.51 -15.34
C ALA A 19 -11.42 -17.17 -14.35
N PRO A 20 -11.10 -18.33 -13.73
CA PRO A 20 -12.01 -18.96 -12.78
C PRO A 20 -12.22 -18.14 -11.51
N ILE A 21 -11.26 -17.29 -11.14
CA ILE A 21 -11.27 -16.50 -9.89
C ILE A 21 -11.99 -15.15 -10.10
N PHE A 22 -11.82 -14.53 -11.26
CA PHE A 22 -12.21 -13.13 -11.50
C PHE A 22 -13.29 -12.92 -12.58
N GLY A 23 -13.75 -13.99 -13.22
CA GLY A 23 -14.73 -13.94 -14.31
C GLY A 23 -14.12 -13.56 -15.67
N GLU A 24 -14.30 -14.43 -16.66
CA GLU A 24 -13.71 -14.30 -18.01
C GLU A 24 -13.97 -12.95 -18.70
N LYS A 25 -15.18 -12.40 -18.55
CA LYS A 25 -15.58 -11.15 -19.20
C LYS A 25 -14.84 -9.90 -18.67
N MET A 26 -14.47 -9.91 -17.39
CA MET A 26 -13.74 -8.77 -16.79
C MET A 26 -12.27 -8.74 -17.22
N LEU A 27 -11.62 -9.90 -17.31
CA LEU A 27 -10.24 -10.04 -17.76
C LEU A 27 -10.06 -9.83 -19.28
N GLN A 28 -11.16 -9.82 -20.02
CA GLN A 28 -11.15 -9.41 -21.44
C GLN A 28 -11.03 -7.90 -21.64
N ASN A 29 -11.22 -7.08 -20.57
CA ASN A 29 -10.93 -5.66 -20.64
C ASN A 29 -9.41 -5.44 -20.67
N GLN A 30 -8.91 -5.10 -21.85
CA GLN A 30 -7.47 -4.97 -22.10
C GLN A 30 -6.81 -3.89 -21.23
N VAL A 31 -7.50 -2.80 -20.92
CA VAL A 31 -6.98 -1.72 -20.07
C VAL A 31 -6.87 -2.18 -18.62
N LEU A 32 -7.91 -2.82 -18.09
CA LEU A 32 -7.90 -3.36 -16.72
C LEU A 32 -6.75 -4.36 -16.54
N LEU A 33 -6.60 -5.30 -17.48
CA LEU A 33 -5.54 -6.31 -17.42
C LEU A 33 -4.16 -5.67 -17.52
N ALA A 34 -3.96 -4.75 -18.48
CA ALA A 34 -2.70 -4.05 -18.67
C ALA A 34 -2.27 -3.25 -17.44
N VAL A 35 -3.18 -2.47 -16.87
CA VAL A 35 -2.91 -1.66 -15.67
C VAL A 35 -2.62 -2.57 -14.47
N SER A 36 -3.40 -3.64 -14.29
CA SER A 36 -3.21 -4.57 -13.17
C SER A 36 -1.87 -5.31 -13.25
N LEU A 37 -1.48 -5.81 -14.43
CA LEU A 37 -0.19 -6.45 -14.66
C LEU A 37 0.98 -5.47 -14.49
N ALA A 38 0.85 -4.25 -15.00
CA ALA A 38 1.87 -3.22 -14.84
C ALA A 38 2.08 -2.85 -13.37
N ILE A 39 1.00 -2.72 -12.60
CA ILE A 39 1.08 -2.45 -11.16
C ILE A 39 1.67 -3.65 -10.41
N CYS A 40 1.29 -4.88 -10.74
CA CYS A 40 1.91 -6.08 -10.16
C CYS A 40 3.44 -6.05 -10.38
N ALA A 41 3.89 -5.85 -11.61
CA ALA A 41 5.32 -5.77 -11.91
C ALA A 41 6.00 -4.61 -11.16
N ALA A 42 5.45 -3.40 -11.22
CA ALA A 42 6.02 -2.23 -10.54
C ALA A 42 6.13 -2.44 -9.02
N TYR A 43 5.11 -3.01 -8.40
CA TYR A 43 5.08 -3.24 -6.95
C TYR A 43 5.88 -4.47 -6.52
N THR A 44 6.12 -5.45 -7.39
CA THR A 44 7.16 -6.47 -7.16
C THR A 44 8.53 -5.79 -7.04
N GLY A 45 8.89 -4.90 -7.98
CA GLY A 45 10.14 -4.14 -7.90
C GLY A 45 10.25 -3.24 -6.67
N ILE A 46 9.16 -2.59 -6.25
CA ILE A 46 9.13 -1.80 -5.00
C ILE A 46 9.34 -2.71 -3.79
N GLY A 47 8.57 -3.80 -3.69
CA GLY A 47 8.64 -4.74 -2.58
C GLY A 47 10.03 -5.36 -2.41
N MET A 48 10.75 -5.62 -3.50
CA MET A 48 12.14 -6.10 -3.45
C MET A 48 13.07 -5.10 -2.76
N ILE A 49 12.89 -3.82 -3.03
CA ILE A 49 13.77 -2.76 -2.51
C ILE A 49 13.44 -2.43 -1.05
N VAL A 50 12.19 -2.54 -0.61
CA VAL A 50 11.74 -2.07 0.72
C VAL A 50 12.62 -2.58 1.87
N PRO A 51 12.80 -3.89 2.11
CA PRO A 51 13.62 -4.37 3.22
C PRO A 51 15.12 -4.16 2.98
N VAL A 52 15.56 -4.16 1.73
CA VAL A 52 16.97 -4.13 1.34
C VAL A 52 17.56 -2.72 1.40
N ARG A 53 16.78 -1.71 1.02
CA ARG A 53 17.24 -0.32 0.92
C ARG A 53 17.77 0.24 2.23
N VAL A 54 17.11 -0.06 3.34
CA VAL A 54 17.51 0.43 4.67
C VAL A 54 18.86 -0.15 5.04
N LEU A 55 19.05 -1.46 4.87
CA LEU A 55 20.33 -2.15 5.13
C LEU A 55 21.43 -1.69 4.17
N TYR A 56 21.09 -1.41 2.92
CA TYR A 56 22.03 -0.84 1.96
C TYR A 56 22.48 0.56 2.37
N ALA A 57 21.55 1.44 2.78
CA ALA A 57 21.92 2.77 3.27
C ALA A 57 22.79 2.68 4.53
N GLN A 58 22.46 1.78 5.46
CA GLN A 58 23.26 1.51 6.66
C GLN A 58 24.69 1.04 6.29
N SER A 59 24.84 0.11 5.35
CA SER A 59 26.14 -0.36 4.87
C SER A 59 26.99 0.75 4.21
N ARG A 60 26.33 1.86 3.79
CA ARG A 60 26.97 3.07 3.26
C ARG A 60 27.19 4.14 4.32
N GLY A 61 26.99 3.82 5.60
CA GLY A 61 27.22 4.73 6.72
C GLY A 61 26.05 5.63 7.10
N ALA A 62 24.83 5.36 6.60
CA ALA A 62 23.64 6.10 7.02
C ALA A 62 23.33 5.83 8.51
N SER A 63 23.26 6.89 9.31
CA SER A 63 22.82 6.82 10.70
C SER A 63 21.32 6.55 10.79
N LEU A 64 20.83 6.14 11.97
CA LEU A 64 19.41 5.97 12.25
C LEU A 64 18.58 7.23 11.96
N ALA A 65 19.15 8.42 12.23
CA ALA A 65 18.53 9.70 11.91
C ALA A 65 18.34 9.88 10.39
N ILE A 66 19.36 9.54 9.59
CA ILE A 66 19.28 9.59 8.12
C ILE A 66 18.22 8.58 7.62
N ILE A 67 18.18 7.38 8.18
CA ILE A 67 17.21 6.35 7.79
C ILE A 67 15.77 6.79 8.10
N GLY A 68 15.55 7.36 9.28
CA GLY A 68 14.26 7.96 9.62
C GLY A 68 13.90 9.12 8.68
N ALA A 69 14.86 9.99 8.37
CA ALA A 69 14.69 11.08 7.41
C ALA A 69 14.37 10.57 5.99
N MET A 70 15.00 9.48 5.53
CA MET A 70 14.71 8.84 4.24
C MET A 70 13.24 8.39 4.15
N ALA A 71 12.73 7.71 5.18
CA ALA A 71 11.33 7.28 5.20
C ALA A 71 10.39 8.49 5.23
N SER A 72 10.66 9.48 6.07
CA SER A 72 9.89 10.71 6.19
C SER A 72 9.87 11.53 4.90
N ALA A 73 11.02 11.68 4.25
CA ALA A 73 11.15 12.41 2.98
C ALA A 73 10.27 11.81 1.88
N TYR A 74 10.24 10.48 1.78
CA TYR A 74 9.35 9.77 0.85
C TYR A 74 7.87 10.02 1.16
N LEU A 75 7.47 9.87 2.42
CA LEU A 75 6.08 10.02 2.83
C LEU A 75 5.57 11.45 2.62
N ILE A 76 6.36 12.46 3.01
CA ILE A 76 6.02 13.87 2.83
C ILE A 76 5.91 14.21 1.35
N SER A 77 6.92 13.85 0.54
CA SER A 77 6.90 14.16 -0.88
C SER A 77 5.75 13.44 -1.60
N ASN A 78 5.51 12.17 -1.29
CA ASN A 78 4.37 11.44 -1.85
C ASN A 78 3.04 12.12 -1.53
N PHE A 79 2.85 12.53 -0.27
CA PHE A 79 1.65 13.24 0.17
C PHE A 79 1.48 14.59 -0.53
N VAL A 80 2.52 15.43 -0.52
CA VAL A 80 2.47 16.79 -1.09
C VAL A 80 2.22 16.74 -2.60
N PHE A 81 2.88 15.83 -3.31
CA PHE A 81 2.78 15.74 -4.77
C PHE A 81 1.60 14.89 -5.26
N GLN A 82 0.82 14.24 -4.40
CA GLN A 82 -0.33 13.43 -4.81
C GLN A 82 -1.41 14.25 -5.51
N TYR A 83 -1.75 15.43 -4.98
CA TYR A 83 -2.72 16.32 -5.60
C TYR A 83 -2.21 16.97 -6.91
N PRO A 84 -1.01 17.59 -6.96
CA PRO A 84 -0.44 18.12 -8.20
C PRO A 84 -0.31 17.07 -9.29
N SER A 85 0.13 15.86 -8.97
CA SER A 85 0.28 14.77 -9.96
C SER A 85 -1.05 14.34 -10.55
N GLY A 86 -2.11 14.28 -9.75
CA GLY A 86 -3.46 14.02 -10.24
C GLY A 86 -3.96 15.10 -11.22
N TRP A 87 -3.73 16.38 -10.90
CA TRP A 87 -4.08 17.49 -11.77
C TRP A 87 -3.31 17.46 -13.09
N ILE A 88 -2.00 17.17 -13.05
CA ILE A 88 -1.17 17.03 -14.24
C ILE A 88 -1.65 15.83 -15.09
N ALA A 89 -1.96 14.70 -14.45
CA ALA A 89 -2.45 13.49 -15.12
C ALA A 89 -3.77 13.74 -15.86
N ASP A 90 -4.67 14.53 -15.28
CA ASP A 90 -5.93 14.90 -15.94
C ASP A 90 -5.72 15.84 -17.15
N ARG A 91 -4.64 16.66 -17.15
CA ARG A 91 -4.34 17.62 -18.22
C ARG A 91 -3.49 17.01 -19.34
N TRP A 92 -2.48 16.22 -18.99
CA TRP A 92 -1.50 15.70 -19.95
C TRP A 92 -1.77 14.25 -20.37
N GLY A 93 -2.79 13.61 -19.75
CA GLY A 93 -3.17 12.23 -20.02
C GLY A 93 -2.63 11.26 -18.97
N ARG A 94 -3.52 10.45 -18.45
CA ARG A 94 -3.25 9.52 -17.32
C ARG A 94 -2.22 8.47 -17.69
N LYS A 95 -2.26 7.94 -18.92
CA LYS A 95 -1.28 6.98 -19.45
C LYS A 95 0.12 7.58 -19.46
N ARG A 96 0.27 8.80 -19.99
CA ARG A 96 1.57 9.49 -20.09
C ARG A 96 2.18 9.70 -18.71
N ILE A 97 1.40 10.20 -17.76
CA ILE A 97 1.87 10.48 -16.41
C ILE A 97 2.23 9.19 -15.68
N MET A 98 1.47 8.11 -15.84
CA MET A 98 1.83 6.79 -15.30
C MET A 98 3.17 6.29 -15.87
N VAL A 99 3.40 6.42 -17.17
CA VAL A 99 4.66 6.04 -17.82
C VAL A 99 5.83 6.89 -17.31
N ILE A 100 5.68 8.21 -17.26
CA ILE A 100 6.72 9.13 -16.74
C ILE A 100 7.06 8.79 -15.29
N SER A 101 6.05 8.56 -14.46
CA SER A 101 6.21 8.16 -13.05
C SER A 101 7.01 6.86 -12.91
N LEU A 102 6.67 5.82 -13.69
CA LEU A 102 7.37 4.53 -13.65
C LEU A 102 8.81 4.64 -14.17
N LEU A 103 9.06 5.42 -15.21
CA LEU A 103 10.40 5.69 -15.74
C LEU A 103 11.25 6.48 -14.73
N ALA A 104 10.69 7.51 -14.12
CA ALA A 104 11.36 8.26 -13.07
C ALA A 104 11.75 7.36 -11.88
N GLN A 105 10.83 6.51 -11.42
CA GLN A 105 11.13 5.54 -10.36
C GLN A 105 12.19 4.51 -10.78
N ALA A 106 12.22 4.08 -12.05
CA ALA A 106 13.27 3.19 -12.56
C ALA A 106 14.63 3.87 -12.53
N ALA A 107 14.72 5.11 -13.02
CA ALA A 107 15.96 5.91 -12.99
C ALA A 107 16.45 6.17 -11.56
N LEU A 108 15.54 6.53 -10.64
CA LEU A 108 15.85 6.75 -9.23
C LEU A 108 16.33 5.46 -8.56
N SER A 109 15.77 4.30 -8.90
CA SER A 109 16.26 3.02 -8.38
C SER A 109 17.66 2.67 -8.86
N LEU A 110 17.98 3.02 -10.10
CA LEU A 110 19.34 2.87 -10.62
C LEU A 110 20.31 3.84 -9.92
N ALA A 111 19.85 5.05 -9.59
CA ALA A 111 20.66 6.07 -8.93
C ALA A 111 21.17 5.63 -7.55
N TYR A 112 20.48 4.72 -6.85
CA TYR A 112 20.97 4.17 -5.58
C TYR A 112 22.37 3.55 -5.69
N LEU A 113 22.71 2.96 -6.82
CA LEU A 113 23.99 2.29 -7.03
C LEU A 113 25.20 3.26 -7.04
N PHE A 114 24.95 4.53 -7.35
CA PHE A 114 25.99 5.57 -7.51
C PHE A 114 26.12 6.48 -6.29
N ILE A 115 25.24 6.33 -5.28
CA ILE A 115 25.27 7.14 -4.08
C ILE A 115 26.34 6.62 -3.12
N THR A 116 27.21 7.52 -2.71
CA THR A 116 28.25 7.28 -1.69
C THR A 116 28.00 8.09 -0.41
N ASP A 117 27.40 9.28 -0.52
CA ASP A 117 27.07 10.14 0.62
C ASP A 117 25.70 9.74 1.20
N PRO A 118 25.62 9.36 2.49
CA PRO A 118 24.36 8.97 3.13
C PRO A 118 23.23 10.02 3.05
N ILE A 119 23.55 11.32 3.02
CA ILE A 119 22.56 12.39 2.94
C ILE A 119 21.82 12.36 1.60
N LEU A 120 22.49 11.97 0.53
CA LEU A 120 21.86 11.88 -0.79
C LEU A 120 20.75 10.81 -0.86
N PHE A 121 20.76 9.81 0.02
CA PHE A 121 19.64 8.88 0.14
C PHE A 121 18.33 9.59 0.54
N VAL A 122 18.39 10.62 1.38
CA VAL A 122 17.22 11.41 1.76
C VAL A 122 16.66 12.18 0.56
N VAL A 123 17.54 12.81 -0.23
CA VAL A 123 17.16 13.52 -1.45
C VAL A 123 16.55 12.56 -2.46
N LEU A 124 17.15 11.39 -2.64
CA LEU A 124 16.67 10.36 -3.56
C LEU A 124 15.28 9.84 -3.14
N ARG A 125 15.08 9.63 -1.84
CA ARG A 125 13.78 9.22 -1.27
C ARG A 125 12.71 10.28 -1.47
N PHE A 126 13.05 11.56 -1.33
CA PHE A 126 12.13 12.65 -1.64
C PHE A 126 11.71 12.63 -3.12
N ALA A 127 12.67 12.46 -4.03
CA ALA A 127 12.40 12.34 -5.47
C ALA A 127 11.58 11.09 -5.81
N GLU A 128 11.83 9.94 -5.16
CA GLU A 128 11.03 8.73 -5.31
C GLU A 128 9.58 8.93 -4.87
N GLY A 129 9.36 9.57 -3.71
CA GLY A 129 8.00 9.85 -3.22
C GLY A 129 7.23 10.76 -4.17
N MET A 130 7.88 11.80 -4.69
CA MET A 130 7.31 12.69 -5.71
C MET A 130 6.94 11.90 -6.99
N ALA A 131 7.84 11.06 -7.48
CA ALA A 131 7.57 10.23 -8.66
C ALA A 131 6.43 9.23 -8.40
N ALA A 132 6.43 8.55 -7.25
CA ALA A 132 5.44 7.53 -6.90
C ALA A 132 4.02 8.11 -6.71
N ALA A 133 3.91 9.37 -6.32
CA ALA A 133 2.64 10.06 -6.07
C ALA A 133 1.67 10.00 -7.27
N ALA A 134 2.17 9.87 -8.49
CA ALA A 134 1.38 9.84 -9.70
C ALA A 134 0.93 8.42 -10.13
N THR A 135 1.60 7.35 -9.68
CA THR A 135 1.41 6.00 -10.21
C THR A 135 0.03 5.44 -9.91
N LEU A 136 -0.33 5.31 -8.63
CA LEU A 136 -1.61 4.70 -8.21
C LEU A 136 -2.84 5.53 -8.62
N PRO A 137 -2.86 6.87 -8.44
CA PRO A 137 -3.98 7.67 -8.89
C PRO A 137 -4.22 7.53 -10.41
N SER A 138 -3.15 7.58 -11.23
CA SER A 138 -3.24 7.39 -12.67
C SER A 138 -3.75 6.01 -13.05
N ALA A 139 -3.25 4.96 -12.41
CA ALA A 139 -3.68 3.59 -12.63
C ALA A 139 -5.18 3.39 -12.33
N ARG A 140 -5.63 3.84 -11.15
CA ARG A 140 -7.04 3.77 -10.75
C ARG A 140 -7.95 4.57 -11.68
N ALA A 141 -7.49 5.73 -12.12
CA ALA A 141 -8.21 6.58 -13.04
C ALA A 141 -8.36 5.94 -14.45
N LEU A 142 -7.31 5.30 -14.97
CA LEU A 142 -7.38 4.54 -16.23
C LEU A 142 -8.41 3.39 -16.15
N ILE A 143 -8.47 2.68 -15.01
CA ILE A 143 -9.48 1.64 -14.79
C ILE A 143 -10.89 2.25 -14.75
N ALA A 144 -11.07 3.37 -14.03
CA ALA A 144 -12.36 4.04 -13.94
C ALA A 144 -12.90 4.51 -15.30
N ASP A 145 -12.00 4.89 -16.21
CA ASP A 145 -12.38 5.30 -17.57
C ASP A 145 -12.73 4.12 -18.48
N ALA A 146 -12.10 2.97 -18.23
CA ALA A 146 -12.25 1.78 -19.08
C ALA A 146 -13.38 0.84 -18.64
N VAL A 147 -13.93 1.02 -17.41
CA VAL A 147 -14.92 0.11 -16.83
C VAL A 147 -16.19 0.88 -16.45
N PRO A 148 -17.38 0.36 -16.82
CA PRO A 148 -18.67 0.95 -16.43
C PRO A 148 -18.79 1.11 -14.92
N PRO A 149 -19.51 2.15 -14.43
CA PRO A 149 -19.61 2.46 -12.99
C PRO A 149 -20.05 1.27 -12.14
N GLU A 150 -21.00 0.45 -12.63
CA GLU A 150 -21.58 -0.71 -11.93
C GLU A 150 -20.55 -1.84 -11.71
N LYS A 151 -19.50 -1.89 -12.52
CA LYS A 151 -18.45 -2.93 -12.49
C LYS A 151 -17.14 -2.45 -11.89
N ARG A 152 -17.02 -1.17 -11.50
CA ARG A 152 -15.78 -0.60 -10.95
C ARG A 152 -15.34 -1.28 -9.68
N GLY A 153 -16.27 -1.67 -8.80
CA GLY A 153 -15.94 -2.39 -7.57
C GLY A 153 -15.16 -3.69 -7.85
N ALA A 154 -15.70 -4.52 -8.76
CA ALA A 154 -15.03 -5.76 -9.16
C ALA A 154 -13.68 -5.50 -9.87
N ALA A 155 -13.59 -4.45 -10.69
CA ALA A 155 -12.34 -4.06 -11.35
C ALA A 155 -11.26 -3.63 -10.37
N TYR A 156 -11.62 -2.84 -9.34
CA TYR A 156 -10.69 -2.47 -8.29
C TYR A 156 -10.31 -3.66 -7.40
N GLY A 157 -11.20 -4.64 -7.21
CA GLY A 157 -10.87 -5.90 -6.56
C GLY A 157 -9.78 -6.67 -7.29
N ILE A 158 -9.90 -6.80 -8.62
CA ILE A 158 -8.86 -7.41 -9.49
C ILE A 158 -7.54 -6.63 -9.38
N PHE A 159 -7.61 -5.32 -9.53
CA PHE A 159 -6.45 -4.44 -9.42
C PHE A 159 -5.73 -4.60 -8.08
N SER A 160 -6.47 -4.63 -6.97
CA SER A 160 -5.92 -4.83 -5.62
C SER A 160 -5.28 -6.21 -5.44
N ALA A 161 -5.83 -7.26 -6.05
CA ALA A 161 -5.24 -8.59 -6.02
C ALA A 161 -3.87 -8.60 -6.72
N PHE A 162 -3.75 -7.97 -7.89
CA PHE A 162 -2.47 -7.84 -8.60
C PHE A 162 -1.46 -6.96 -7.85
N PHE A 163 -1.92 -5.86 -7.26
CA PHE A 163 -1.10 -4.99 -6.41
C PHE A 163 -0.52 -5.77 -5.22
N ASN A 164 -1.38 -6.49 -4.48
CA ASN A 164 -0.97 -7.29 -3.32
C ASN A 164 -0.05 -8.45 -3.71
N THR A 165 -0.29 -9.09 -4.86
CA THR A 165 0.61 -10.14 -5.38
C THR A 165 2.01 -9.59 -5.63
N GLY A 166 2.12 -8.39 -6.23
CA GLY A 166 3.42 -7.74 -6.42
C GLY A 166 4.12 -7.46 -5.10
N PHE A 167 3.39 -6.91 -4.14
CA PHE A 167 3.91 -6.60 -2.81
C PHE A 167 4.28 -7.86 -2.02
N LEU A 168 3.60 -8.99 -2.24
CA LEU A 168 3.90 -10.29 -1.65
C LEU A 168 5.20 -10.89 -2.16
N LEU A 169 5.38 -10.90 -3.48
CA LEU A 169 6.53 -11.55 -4.12
C LEU A 169 7.83 -10.76 -3.93
N GLY A 170 7.70 -9.43 -3.88
CA GLY A 170 8.83 -8.52 -3.84
C GLY A 170 9.84 -8.81 -2.72
N PRO A 171 9.45 -8.76 -1.44
CA PRO A 171 10.39 -8.91 -0.33
C PRO A 171 11.15 -10.22 -0.33
N ALA A 172 10.51 -11.35 -0.67
CA ALA A 172 11.20 -12.65 -0.77
C ALA A 172 12.26 -12.65 -1.87
N ILE A 173 11.91 -12.17 -3.07
CA ILE A 173 12.84 -12.06 -4.20
C ILE A 173 13.98 -11.11 -3.84
N GLY A 174 13.67 -9.95 -3.27
CA GLY A 174 14.64 -8.95 -2.87
C GLY A 174 15.60 -9.44 -1.80
N GLY A 175 15.09 -10.08 -0.75
CA GLY A 175 15.89 -10.65 0.32
C GLY A 175 16.83 -11.76 -0.17
N LEU A 176 16.36 -12.66 -1.04
CA LEU A 176 17.18 -13.71 -1.63
C LEU A 176 18.27 -13.12 -2.55
N LEU A 177 17.92 -12.17 -3.43
CA LEU A 177 18.89 -11.54 -4.31
C LEU A 177 19.93 -10.71 -3.57
N ALA A 178 19.55 -10.08 -2.47
CA ALA A 178 20.48 -9.28 -1.66
C ALA A 178 21.58 -10.12 -0.99
N THR A 179 21.41 -11.44 -0.87
CA THR A 179 22.48 -12.34 -0.42
C THR A 179 23.62 -12.44 -1.45
N VAL A 180 23.32 -12.19 -2.73
CA VAL A 180 24.31 -12.15 -3.80
C VAL A 180 24.93 -10.76 -3.90
N SER A 181 24.11 -9.73 -4.08
CA SER A 181 24.51 -8.32 -4.01
C SER A 181 23.31 -7.39 -3.87
N TYR A 182 23.51 -6.24 -3.23
CA TYR A 182 22.48 -5.19 -3.21
C TYR A 182 22.21 -4.63 -4.62
N ALA A 183 23.22 -4.56 -5.47
CA ALA A 183 23.11 -4.06 -6.83
C ALA A 183 22.12 -4.89 -7.67
N SER A 184 22.13 -6.22 -7.54
CA SER A 184 21.21 -7.10 -8.26
C SER A 184 19.74 -6.82 -7.94
N VAL A 185 19.43 -6.43 -6.69
CA VAL A 185 18.08 -6.08 -6.27
C VAL A 185 17.60 -4.80 -6.98
N PHE A 186 18.44 -3.76 -6.99
CA PHE A 186 18.10 -2.49 -7.66
C PHE A 186 17.97 -2.68 -9.17
N ILE A 187 18.88 -3.42 -9.80
CA ILE A 187 18.84 -3.70 -11.25
C ILE A 187 17.57 -4.48 -11.61
N LEU A 188 17.24 -5.55 -10.88
CA LEU A 188 16.04 -6.33 -11.17
C LEU A 188 14.76 -5.50 -10.93
N ALA A 189 14.74 -4.62 -9.92
CA ALA A 189 13.63 -3.72 -9.70
C ALA A 189 13.46 -2.71 -10.86
N VAL A 190 14.54 -2.25 -11.47
CA VAL A 190 14.48 -1.45 -12.71
C VAL A 190 13.86 -2.27 -13.84
N VAL A 191 14.27 -3.53 -14.04
CA VAL A 191 13.70 -4.41 -15.07
C VAL A 191 12.19 -4.56 -14.89
N PHE A 192 11.71 -4.80 -13.66
CA PHE A 192 10.27 -4.89 -13.37
C PHE A 192 9.52 -3.58 -13.68
N ARG A 193 10.11 -2.41 -13.38
CA ARG A 193 9.49 -1.11 -13.71
C ARG A 193 9.47 -0.85 -15.21
N LEU A 194 10.54 -1.20 -15.93
CA LEU A 194 10.57 -1.09 -17.39
C LEU A 194 9.57 -2.06 -18.04
N ALA A 195 9.41 -3.27 -17.52
CA ALA A 195 8.36 -4.20 -17.94
C ALA A 195 6.96 -3.60 -17.73
N ALA A 196 6.71 -2.95 -16.57
CA ALA A 196 5.47 -2.23 -16.31
C ALA A 196 5.24 -1.10 -17.34
N VAL A 197 6.26 -0.33 -17.65
CA VAL A 197 6.21 0.72 -18.70
C VAL A 197 5.82 0.14 -20.06
N LEU A 198 6.47 -0.95 -20.45
CA LEU A 198 6.17 -1.63 -21.74
C LEU A 198 4.74 -2.13 -21.80
N LEU A 199 4.24 -2.75 -20.70
CA LEU A 199 2.85 -3.19 -20.61
C LEU A 199 1.87 -2.03 -20.80
N VAL A 200 2.10 -0.89 -20.14
CA VAL A 200 1.25 0.31 -20.27
C VAL A 200 1.30 0.87 -21.69
N ILE A 201 2.49 0.97 -22.30
CA ILE A 201 2.65 1.55 -23.65
C ILE A 201 1.97 0.68 -24.69
N ILE A 202 2.22 -0.63 -24.68
CA ILE A 202 1.78 -1.57 -25.71
C ILE A 202 0.29 -1.89 -25.61
N MET A 203 -0.21 -2.11 -24.38
CA MET A 203 -1.56 -2.62 -24.19
C MET A 203 -2.62 -1.53 -24.08
N ILE A 204 -2.29 -0.31 -23.63
CA ILE A 204 -3.26 0.77 -23.48
C ILE A 204 -3.19 1.67 -24.72
N ARG A 205 -4.19 1.57 -25.60
CA ARG A 205 -4.25 2.31 -26.86
C ARG A 205 -5.07 3.60 -26.82
N VAL A 206 -5.99 3.73 -25.85
CA VAL A 206 -6.95 4.84 -25.76
C VAL A 206 -6.85 5.54 -24.41
N GLU A 207 -6.83 6.86 -24.40
CA GLU A 207 -6.96 7.68 -23.19
C GLU A 207 -8.43 8.09 -23.01
N GLY A 208 -9.04 7.74 -21.87
CA GLY A 208 -10.37 8.17 -21.50
C GLY A 208 -10.38 9.65 -21.08
N LYS A 209 -11.45 10.38 -21.40
CA LYS A 209 -11.68 11.76 -20.92
C LYS A 209 -12.49 11.72 -19.63
N THR A 210 -12.08 12.49 -18.63
CA THR A 210 -12.81 12.63 -17.36
C THR A 210 -14.03 13.51 -17.54
N SER A 211 -15.19 13.10 -17.00
CA SER A 211 -16.41 13.92 -16.95
C SER A 211 -16.25 15.08 -15.96
N LEU A 212 -16.40 16.31 -16.44
CA LEU A 212 -16.38 17.54 -15.62
C LEU A 212 -17.52 17.57 -14.60
N GLU A 213 -18.68 17.05 -14.96
CA GLU A 213 -19.89 17.01 -14.10
C GLU A 213 -19.68 16.22 -12.81
N ALA A 214 -18.92 15.10 -12.86
CA ALA A 214 -18.62 14.31 -11.67
C ALA A 214 -17.73 15.08 -10.66
N ARG A 215 -16.87 15.98 -11.17
CA ARG A 215 -16.03 16.85 -10.35
C ARG A 215 -16.82 17.98 -9.67
N GLU A 216 -17.79 18.54 -10.35
CA GLU A 216 -18.63 19.61 -9.79
C GLU A 216 -19.52 19.08 -8.69
N ARG A 217 -20.14 17.91 -8.85
CA ARG A 217 -20.93 17.26 -7.79
C ARG A 217 -20.10 16.96 -6.54
N ALA A 218 -18.88 16.48 -6.71
CA ALA A 218 -17.97 16.21 -5.58
C ALA A 218 -17.60 17.48 -4.81
N ARG A 219 -17.50 18.64 -5.47
CA ARG A 219 -17.23 19.92 -4.82
C ARG A 219 -18.38 20.47 -3.98
N ALA A 220 -19.62 20.11 -4.31
CA ALA A 220 -20.82 20.60 -3.61
C ALA A 220 -20.99 20.00 -2.21
N VAL A 221 -20.30 18.90 -1.86
CA VAL A 221 -20.39 18.29 -0.53
C VAL A 221 -19.65 19.15 0.51
N PRO A 222 -20.32 19.59 1.60
CA PRO A 222 -19.71 20.42 2.62
C PRO A 222 -18.63 19.67 3.39
N TYR A 223 -17.58 20.38 3.83
CA TYR A 223 -16.46 19.79 4.58
C TYR A 223 -16.90 19.08 5.87
N ARG A 224 -17.95 19.54 6.53
CA ARG A 224 -18.50 18.91 7.74
C ARG A 224 -18.92 17.46 7.52
N ALA A 225 -19.38 17.13 6.32
CA ALA A 225 -19.76 15.75 5.96
C ALA A 225 -18.57 14.80 5.86
N LEU A 226 -17.33 15.31 5.80
CA LEU A 226 -16.10 14.52 5.77
C LEU A 226 -15.59 14.19 7.18
N PHE A 227 -16.09 14.85 8.22
CA PHE A 227 -15.65 14.72 9.62
C PHE A 227 -16.80 14.32 10.54
N THR A 228 -17.57 13.32 10.11
CA THR A 228 -18.61 12.71 10.96
C THR A 228 -17.95 11.77 11.99
N LEU A 229 -18.65 11.50 13.09
CA LEU A 229 -18.14 10.65 14.16
C LEU A 229 -17.58 9.31 13.66
N PRO A 230 -18.28 8.53 12.79
CA PRO A 230 -17.76 7.26 12.26
C PRO A 230 -16.52 7.43 11.37
N LEU A 231 -16.44 8.52 10.60
CA LEU A 231 -15.28 8.79 9.75
C LEU A 231 -14.06 9.22 10.56
N ILE A 232 -14.24 10.04 11.61
CA ILE A 232 -13.15 10.40 12.52
C ILE A 232 -12.59 9.14 13.20
N GLY A 233 -13.47 8.22 13.64
CA GLY A 233 -13.04 6.93 14.17
C GLY A 233 -12.17 6.15 13.18
N ALA A 234 -12.56 6.10 11.90
CA ALA A 234 -11.77 5.45 10.86
C ALA A 234 -10.42 6.15 10.59
N TYR A 235 -10.37 7.49 10.67
CA TYR A 235 -9.11 8.25 10.51
C TYR A 235 -8.14 7.99 11.66
N ILE A 236 -8.63 7.88 12.89
CA ILE A 236 -7.82 7.50 14.06
C ILE A 236 -7.26 6.08 13.89
N LEU A 237 -8.08 5.13 13.41
CA LEU A 237 -7.62 3.78 13.10
C LEU A 237 -6.53 3.78 12.03
N ALA A 238 -6.71 4.55 10.95
CA ALA A 238 -5.70 4.68 9.91
C ALA A 238 -4.38 5.23 10.45
N PHE A 239 -4.43 6.25 11.30
CA PHE A 239 -3.23 6.80 11.94
C PHE A 239 -2.49 5.74 12.76
N GLY A 240 -3.21 4.97 13.60
CA GLY A 240 -2.62 3.94 14.45
C GLY A 240 -2.01 2.78 13.65
N ASP A 241 -2.71 2.31 12.62
CA ASP A 241 -2.27 1.22 11.74
C ASP A 241 -1.00 1.62 10.97
N TYR A 242 -0.98 2.78 10.40
CA TYR A 242 0.15 3.28 9.62
C TYR A 242 1.33 3.76 10.48
N LEU A 243 1.14 3.97 11.79
CA LEU A 243 2.27 4.20 12.71
C LEU A 243 3.25 3.02 12.67
N TYR A 244 2.74 1.78 12.69
CA TYR A 244 3.53 0.58 12.52
C TYR A 244 4.18 0.47 11.14
N LEU A 245 3.45 0.85 10.08
CA LEU A 245 4.03 0.90 8.73
C LEU A 245 5.24 1.85 8.67
N GLY A 246 5.23 2.96 9.41
CA GLY A 246 6.39 3.85 9.55
C GLY A 246 7.60 3.15 10.18
N PHE A 247 7.38 2.34 11.22
CA PHE A 247 8.42 1.49 11.81
C PHE A 247 8.94 0.47 10.79
N ASP A 248 8.06 -0.22 10.09
CA ASP A 248 8.42 -1.22 9.08
C ASP A 248 9.28 -0.64 7.95
N LEU A 249 8.97 0.57 7.51
CA LEU A 249 9.69 1.22 6.41
C LEU A 249 11.07 1.74 6.81
N ALA A 250 11.28 2.05 8.09
CA ALA A 250 12.49 2.70 8.58
C ALA A 250 13.37 1.75 9.43
N ILE A 251 12.80 1.07 10.39
CA ILE A 251 13.56 0.43 11.48
C ILE A 251 13.47 -1.09 11.49
N ALA A 252 12.34 -1.69 11.11
CA ALA A 252 12.15 -3.13 11.25
C ALA A 252 13.23 -3.98 10.57
N PRO A 253 13.76 -3.64 9.35
CA PRO A 253 14.86 -4.39 8.75
C PRO A 253 16.14 -4.34 9.57
N ILE A 254 16.46 -3.19 10.20
CA ILE A 254 17.63 -3.01 11.06
C ILE A 254 17.46 -3.80 12.36
N TRP A 255 16.29 -3.70 12.99
CA TRP A 255 15.96 -4.44 14.19
C TRP A 255 16.08 -5.96 13.97
N LEU A 256 15.54 -6.47 12.86
CA LEU A 256 15.64 -7.88 12.49
C LEU A 256 17.10 -8.30 12.25
N HIS A 257 17.88 -7.46 11.56
CA HIS A 257 19.27 -7.75 11.22
C HIS A 257 20.20 -7.64 12.44
N ASP A 258 20.22 -6.47 13.09
CA ASP A 258 21.26 -6.12 14.06
C ASP A 258 20.99 -6.70 15.45
N HIS A 259 19.71 -6.81 15.87
CA HIS A 259 19.36 -7.31 17.19
C HIS A 259 18.89 -8.78 17.22
N LEU A 260 18.24 -9.25 16.15
CA LEU A 260 17.74 -10.62 16.09
C LEU A 260 18.60 -11.54 15.23
N GLY A 261 19.66 -11.03 14.61
CA GLY A 261 20.59 -11.79 13.79
C GLY A 261 19.99 -12.37 12.51
N ALA A 262 18.92 -11.74 11.98
CA ALA A 262 18.28 -12.22 10.77
C ALA A 262 19.18 -12.01 9.56
N SER A 263 19.33 -13.05 8.73
CA SER A 263 19.89 -12.86 7.39
C SER A 263 18.94 -12.01 6.54
N ILE A 264 19.48 -11.33 5.52
CA ILE A 264 18.67 -10.50 4.61
C ILE A 264 17.58 -11.34 3.93
N ALA A 265 17.87 -12.61 3.60
CA ALA A 265 16.89 -13.54 3.08
C ALA A 265 15.74 -13.79 4.08
N LEU A 266 16.06 -14.01 5.36
CA LEU A 266 15.04 -14.23 6.39
C LEU A 266 14.19 -12.97 6.62
N ILE A 267 14.77 -11.78 6.51
CA ILE A 267 14.01 -10.51 6.55
C ILE A 267 12.97 -10.47 5.42
N GLY A 268 13.39 -10.74 4.17
CA GLY A 268 12.47 -10.80 3.04
C GLY A 268 11.36 -11.85 3.20
N LEU A 269 11.72 -13.05 3.70
CA LEU A 269 10.76 -14.11 4.00
C LEU A 269 9.79 -13.73 5.14
N THR A 270 10.23 -12.97 6.13
CA THR A 270 9.38 -12.48 7.23
C THR A 270 8.26 -11.58 6.70
N TYR A 271 8.56 -10.64 5.82
CA TYR A 271 7.54 -9.82 5.15
C TYR A 271 6.58 -10.65 4.30
N THR A 272 7.10 -11.65 3.60
CA THR A 272 6.29 -12.59 2.81
C THR A 272 5.41 -13.47 3.71
N ALA A 273 5.91 -13.89 4.87
CA ALA A 273 5.16 -14.67 5.86
C ALA A 273 3.94 -13.89 6.39
N TRP A 274 4.02 -12.56 6.51
CA TRP A 274 2.85 -11.72 6.82
C TRP A 274 1.86 -11.67 5.67
N ALA A 275 2.34 -11.51 4.44
CA ALA A 275 1.50 -11.23 3.28
C ALA A 275 0.67 -12.45 2.81
N ILE A 276 1.22 -13.66 2.86
CA ILE A 276 0.51 -14.88 2.42
C ILE A 276 -0.77 -15.14 3.23
N PRO A 277 -0.72 -15.24 4.56
CA PRO A 277 -1.93 -15.45 5.37
C PRO A 277 -2.92 -14.29 5.25
N ASN A 278 -2.43 -13.05 5.13
CA ASN A 278 -3.27 -11.88 4.91
C ASN A 278 -4.12 -12.03 3.64
N ILE A 279 -3.52 -12.39 2.52
CA ILE A 279 -4.22 -12.56 1.24
C ILE A 279 -5.24 -13.71 1.32
N ILE A 280 -4.88 -14.83 1.95
CA ILE A 280 -5.76 -16.01 2.08
C ILE A 280 -6.96 -15.70 2.98
N THR A 281 -6.75 -14.94 4.06
CA THR A 281 -7.78 -14.64 5.07
C THR A 281 -8.71 -13.48 4.63
N SER A 282 -8.23 -12.52 3.83
CA SER A 282 -8.99 -11.34 3.43
C SER A 282 -10.39 -11.63 2.82
N PRO A 283 -10.58 -12.64 1.93
CA PRO A 283 -11.91 -12.96 1.41
C PRO A 283 -12.87 -13.52 2.47
N ILE A 284 -12.34 -14.21 3.48
CA ILE A 284 -13.12 -14.74 4.62
C ILE A 284 -13.59 -13.57 5.48
N SER A 285 -12.69 -12.65 5.76
CA SER A 285 -12.96 -11.43 6.53
C SER A 285 -14.01 -10.55 5.88
N GLY A 286 -13.97 -10.36 4.57
CA GLY A 286 -15.00 -9.61 3.85
C GLY A 286 -16.40 -10.18 4.09
N ARG A 287 -16.57 -11.50 3.98
CA ARG A 287 -17.85 -12.19 4.27
C ARG A 287 -18.25 -12.07 5.75
N LEU A 288 -17.29 -12.06 6.65
CA LEU A 288 -17.54 -11.89 8.08
C LEU A 288 -17.97 -10.45 8.40
N ALA A 289 -17.38 -9.45 7.74
CA ALA A 289 -17.74 -8.04 7.86
C ALA A 289 -19.14 -7.73 7.33
N ASP A 290 -19.65 -8.55 6.38
CA ASP A 290 -21.02 -8.44 5.88
C ASP A 290 -22.07 -9.04 6.85
N ARG A 291 -21.64 -9.93 7.76
CA ARG A 291 -22.55 -10.67 8.68
C ARG A 291 -22.44 -10.24 10.14
N THR A 292 -21.41 -9.49 10.49
CA THR A 292 -21.08 -9.11 11.88
C THR A 292 -20.94 -7.59 11.97
N ARG A 293 -21.26 -7.01 13.14
CA ARG A 293 -21.00 -5.58 13.39
C ARG A 293 -19.53 -5.27 13.16
N ARG A 294 -19.24 -4.32 12.29
CA ARG A 294 -17.87 -3.95 11.91
C ARG A 294 -17.06 -3.48 13.11
N SER A 295 -17.69 -2.74 14.03
CA SER A 295 -17.06 -2.29 15.29
C SER A 295 -16.56 -3.47 16.14
N VAL A 296 -17.29 -4.59 16.17
CA VAL A 296 -16.86 -5.79 16.92
C VAL A 296 -15.61 -6.40 16.31
N LEU A 297 -15.57 -6.54 14.99
CA LEU A 297 -14.38 -7.06 14.29
C LEU A 297 -13.16 -6.16 14.52
N ILE A 298 -13.35 -4.84 14.41
CA ILE A 298 -12.30 -3.84 14.62
C ILE A 298 -11.77 -3.91 16.06
N LEU A 299 -12.65 -3.92 17.06
CA LEU A 299 -12.23 -3.95 18.46
C LEU A 299 -11.58 -5.28 18.83
N VAL A 300 -12.20 -6.43 18.51
CA VAL A 300 -11.68 -7.75 18.89
C VAL A 300 -10.35 -8.04 18.21
N PHE A 301 -10.32 -8.00 16.89
CA PHE A 301 -9.10 -8.34 16.15
C PHE A 301 -8.09 -7.19 16.08
N GLY A 302 -8.52 -5.94 16.21
CA GLY A 302 -7.61 -4.81 16.38
C GLY A 302 -6.87 -4.92 17.71
N LEU A 303 -7.56 -5.15 18.82
CA LEU A 303 -6.90 -5.35 20.13
C LEU A 303 -6.07 -6.62 20.18
N ALA A 304 -6.42 -7.68 19.42
CA ALA A 304 -5.61 -8.89 19.34
C ALA A 304 -4.23 -8.67 18.69
N GLN A 305 -4.02 -7.55 17.97
CA GLN A 305 -2.70 -7.19 17.44
C GLN A 305 -1.78 -6.57 18.51
N VAL A 306 -2.33 -5.95 19.55
CA VAL A 306 -1.54 -5.28 20.59
C VAL A 306 -0.55 -6.23 21.28
N PRO A 307 -0.94 -7.41 21.76
CA PRO A 307 0.01 -8.36 22.36
C PRO A 307 1.08 -8.81 21.35
N LEU A 308 0.81 -8.87 20.06
CA LEU A 308 1.82 -9.22 19.05
C LEU A 308 2.95 -8.18 19.02
N TYR A 309 2.63 -6.88 19.03
CA TYR A 309 3.65 -5.82 19.11
C TYR A 309 4.48 -5.91 20.38
N LEU A 310 3.84 -6.18 21.53
CA LEU A 310 4.54 -6.33 22.79
C LEU A 310 5.47 -7.55 22.78
N VAL A 311 4.98 -8.69 22.26
CA VAL A 311 5.77 -9.92 22.15
C VAL A 311 6.96 -9.73 21.21
N TYR A 312 6.82 -9.01 20.08
CA TYR A 312 7.96 -8.69 19.21
C TYR A 312 9.11 -8.03 19.98
N GLY A 313 8.79 -7.09 20.89
CA GLY A 313 9.80 -6.42 21.72
C GLY A 313 10.49 -7.34 22.75
N LEU A 314 9.94 -8.51 23.05
CA LEU A 314 10.50 -9.47 24.00
C LEU A 314 11.33 -10.57 23.33
N LEU A 315 11.24 -10.71 21.99
CA LEU A 315 11.97 -11.75 21.26
C LEU A 315 13.44 -11.37 21.06
N ASN A 316 14.29 -12.39 21.11
CA ASN A 316 15.74 -12.25 20.94
C ASN A 316 16.27 -13.01 19.71
N THR A 317 15.39 -13.62 18.92
CA THR A 317 15.74 -14.37 17.71
C THR A 317 14.73 -14.09 16.60
N ALA A 318 15.16 -14.18 15.35
CA ALA A 318 14.34 -13.79 14.20
C ALA A 318 13.24 -14.81 13.82
N TRP A 319 13.46 -16.10 14.01
CA TRP A 319 12.50 -17.13 13.59
C TRP A 319 11.12 -17.01 14.24
N PRO A 320 11.00 -16.83 15.57
CA PRO A 320 9.69 -16.59 16.19
C PRO A 320 8.99 -15.35 15.65
N VAL A 321 9.77 -14.30 15.27
CA VAL A 321 9.19 -13.09 14.65
C VAL A 321 8.56 -13.45 13.31
N ALA A 322 9.23 -14.23 12.45
CA ALA A 322 8.68 -14.63 11.16
C ALA A 322 7.35 -15.41 11.31
N VAL A 323 7.28 -16.31 12.30
CA VAL A 323 6.04 -17.04 12.61
C VAL A 323 4.94 -16.11 13.12
N LEU A 324 5.27 -15.19 14.02
CA LEU A 324 4.30 -14.22 14.54
C LEU A 324 3.87 -13.20 13.49
N PHE A 325 4.71 -12.86 12.49
CA PHE A 325 4.30 -12.06 11.34
C PHE A 325 3.22 -12.76 10.52
N ALA A 326 3.29 -14.10 10.36
CA ALA A 326 2.23 -14.86 9.71
C ALA A 326 0.91 -14.78 10.50
N VAL A 327 0.96 -14.93 11.83
CA VAL A 327 -0.21 -14.75 12.71
C VAL A 327 -0.74 -13.33 12.62
N HIS A 328 0.14 -12.32 12.64
CA HIS A 328 -0.23 -10.92 12.47
C HIS A 328 -0.94 -10.67 11.13
N GLY A 329 -0.46 -11.28 10.05
CA GLY A 329 -1.11 -11.21 8.73
C GLY A 329 -2.55 -11.72 8.74
N VAL A 330 -2.84 -12.82 9.46
CA VAL A 330 -4.21 -13.32 9.65
C VAL A 330 -5.07 -12.30 10.42
N VAL A 331 -4.56 -11.84 11.57
CA VAL A 331 -5.32 -10.94 12.45
C VAL A 331 -5.58 -9.60 11.77
N TYR A 332 -4.59 -9.06 11.06
CA TYR A 332 -4.72 -7.84 10.25
C TYR A 332 -5.79 -7.98 9.16
N ALA A 333 -5.80 -9.11 8.45
CA ALA A 333 -6.79 -9.40 7.42
C ALA A 333 -8.22 -9.45 7.95
N LEU A 334 -8.43 -9.71 9.22
CA LEU A 334 -9.76 -9.72 9.86
C LEU A 334 -10.26 -8.31 10.21
N VAL A 335 -9.38 -7.31 10.26
CA VAL A 335 -9.72 -5.92 10.60
C VAL A 335 -9.90 -5.06 9.36
N GLN A 336 -8.94 -5.08 8.44
CA GLN A 336 -8.87 -4.11 7.35
C GLN A 336 -10.11 -4.07 6.44
N PRO A 337 -10.68 -5.21 5.98
CA PRO A 337 -11.92 -5.18 5.20
C PRO A 337 -13.12 -4.59 5.95
N ALA A 338 -13.18 -4.76 7.29
CA ALA A 338 -14.24 -4.17 8.10
C ALA A 338 -14.10 -2.65 8.17
N VAL A 339 -12.87 -2.12 8.30
CA VAL A 339 -12.59 -0.68 8.26
C VAL A 339 -12.93 -0.10 6.88
N ASP A 340 -12.48 -0.74 5.80
CA ASP A 340 -12.75 -0.30 4.42
C ASP A 340 -14.25 -0.27 4.11
N ALA A 341 -14.98 -1.32 4.50
CA ALA A 341 -16.43 -1.39 4.37
C ALA A 341 -17.14 -0.32 5.21
N HIS A 342 -16.60 -0.02 6.41
CA HIS A 342 -17.12 1.04 7.27
C HIS A 342 -16.93 2.42 6.63
N VAL A 343 -15.73 2.74 6.15
CA VAL A 343 -15.43 3.99 5.44
C VAL A 343 -16.34 4.17 4.22
N ALA A 344 -16.52 3.11 3.43
CA ALA A 344 -17.37 3.15 2.25
C ALA A 344 -18.85 3.41 2.59
N ALA A 345 -19.37 2.77 3.66
CA ALA A 345 -20.76 2.90 4.10
C ALA A 345 -21.03 4.26 4.76
N SER A 346 -20.05 4.81 5.48
CA SER A 346 -20.18 6.11 6.16
C SER A 346 -19.96 7.31 5.23
N SER A 347 -19.56 7.07 3.97
CA SER A 347 -19.26 8.11 2.99
C SER A 347 -20.44 8.40 2.09
N LEU A 348 -20.81 9.66 1.90
CA LEU A 348 -21.72 10.08 0.84
C LEU A 348 -21.13 9.70 -0.53
N ALA A 349 -21.97 9.25 -1.46
CA ALA A 349 -21.52 8.78 -2.79
C ALA A 349 -20.61 9.79 -3.49
N ASP A 350 -20.97 11.07 -3.49
CA ASP A 350 -20.21 12.17 -4.11
C ASP A 350 -18.99 12.60 -3.30
N ALA A 351 -18.85 12.15 -2.05
CA ALA A 351 -17.73 12.48 -1.17
C ALA A 351 -16.73 11.32 -0.99
N ARG A 352 -17.00 10.11 -1.49
CA ARG A 352 -16.18 8.91 -1.25
C ARG A 352 -14.70 9.10 -1.57
N ALA A 353 -14.39 9.74 -2.70
CA ALA A 353 -13.01 10.00 -3.09
C ALA A 353 -12.30 10.93 -2.09
N ARG A 354 -12.98 11.96 -1.59
CA ARG A 354 -12.44 12.91 -0.61
C ARG A 354 -12.26 12.25 0.76
N VAL A 355 -13.22 11.42 1.19
CA VAL A 355 -13.10 10.64 2.43
C VAL A 355 -11.93 9.66 2.35
N GLN A 356 -11.78 8.94 1.22
CA GLN A 356 -10.66 8.03 1.02
C GLN A 356 -9.31 8.77 1.00
N SER A 357 -9.26 9.98 0.44
CA SER A 357 -8.06 10.81 0.47
C SER A 357 -7.70 11.25 1.90
N LEU A 358 -8.69 11.63 2.71
CA LEU A 358 -8.46 11.97 4.12
C LEU A 358 -8.01 10.74 4.91
N TYR A 359 -8.66 9.59 4.73
CA TYR A 359 -8.26 8.33 5.34
C TYR A 359 -6.78 8.01 5.04
N SER A 360 -6.39 8.11 3.78
CA SER A 360 -5.00 7.93 3.36
C SER A 360 -4.06 8.99 3.95
N ALA A 361 -4.51 10.25 4.06
CA ALA A 361 -3.70 11.33 4.62
C ALA A 361 -3.41 11.12 6.11
N PHE A 362 -4.42 10.71 6.91
CA PHE A 362 -4.22 10.36 8.31
C PHE A 362 -3.29 9.14 8.47
N GLY A 363 -3.42 8.14 7.60
CA GLY A 363 -2.49 7.02 7.54
C GLY A 363 -1.06 7.47 7.24
N LEU A 364 -0.84 8.26 6.18
CA LEU A 364 0.50 8.78 5.84
C LEU A 364 1.10 9.63 6.96
N PHE A 365 0.28 10.40 7.67
CA PHE A 365 0.73 11.14 8.84
C PHE A 365 1.15 10.20 9.98
N GLY A 366 0.40 9.12 10.22
CA GLY A 366 0.79 8.05 11.14
C GLY A 366 2.13 7.42 10.75
N SER A 367 2.32 7.09 9.46
CA SER A 367 3.60 6.56 8.97
C SER A 367 4.76 7.54 9.14
N PHE A 368 4.53 8.82 8.91
CA PHE A 368 5.54 9.86 9.13
C PHE A 368 5.97 9.94 10.60
N VAL A 369 4.99 9.97 11.51
CA VAL A 369 5.25 9.96 12.96
C VAL A 369 5.97 8.67 13.37
N GLY A 370 5.55 7.53 12.83
CA GLY A 370 6.20 6.23 13.05
C GLY A 370 7.64 6.20 12.57
N ALA A 371 7.88 6.60 11.32
CA ALA A 371 9.23 6.59 10.74
C ALA A 371 10.19 7.52 11.48
N SER A 372 9.75 8.71 11.85
CA SER A 372 10.59 9.71 12.53
C SER A 372 10.71 9.43 14.04
N GLY A 373 9.57 9.34 14.73
CA GLY A 373 9.53 9.23 16.19
C GLY A 373 10.05 7.88 16.68
N LEU A 374 9.67 6.78 16.04
CA LEU A 374 10.11 5.45 16.45
C LEU A 374 11.61 5.22 16.13
N SER A 375 12.17 5.90 15.12
CA SER A 375 13.61 5.87 14.89
C SER A 375 14.40 6.51 16.04
N ILE A 376 13.89 7.62 16.61
CA ILE A 376 14.50 8.26 17.78
C ILE A 376 14.42 7.31 19.00
N LEU A 377 13.25 6.72 19.25
CA LEU A 377 13.07 5.78 20.35
C LEU A 377 13.94 4.53 20.20
N TYR A 378 14.14 4.06 18.97
CA TYR A 378 15.03 2.93 18.68
C TYR A 378 16.49 3.25 19.06
N GLY A 379 16.96 4.47 18.84
CA GLY A 379 18.27 4.92 19.26
C GLY A 379 18.45 4.94 20.79
N MET A 380 17.37 5.08 21.56
CA MET A 380 17.39 5.01 23.03
C MET A 380 17.35 3.57 23.52
N ASN A 381 16.44 2.77 23.00
CA ASN A 381 16.32 1.34 23.29
C ASN A 381 15.55 0.65 22.14
N PHE A 382 16.10 -0.43 21.60
CA PHE A 382 15.55 -1.14 20.45
C PHE A 382 14.14 -1.75 20.68
N ARG A 383 13.70 -1.92 21.93
CA ARG A 383 12.38 -2.44 22.29
C ARG A 383 11.31 -1.35 22.36
N LEU A 384 11.70 -0.11 22.68
CA LEU A 384 10.75 1.01 22.85
C LEU A 384 9.83 1.22 21.65
N PRO A 385 10.31 1.22 20.38
CA PRO A 385 9.43 1.40 19.24
C PRO A 385 8.26 0.43 19.20
N LEU A 386 8.51 -0.84 19.52
CA LEU A 386 7.49 -1.90 19.47
C LEU A 386 6.46 -1.73 20.58
N PHE A 387 6.90 -1.44 21.83
CA PHE A 387 6.01 -1.19 22.94
C PHE A 387 5.16 0.06 22.74
N VAL A 388 5.79 1.17 22.31
CA VAL A 388 5.08 2.42 22.04
C VAL A 388 4.08 2.24 20.90
N THR A 389 4.47 1.54 19.84
CA THR A 389 3.56 1.22 18.72
C THR A 389 2.35 0.41 19.22
N GLY A 390 2.57 -0.65 19.99
CA GLY A 390 1.49 -1.49 20.52
C GLY A 390 0.52 -0.70 21.39
N ILE A 391 1.02 0.16 22.28
CA ILE A 391 0.19 1.00 23.16
C ILE A 391 -0.58 2.04 22.35
N CYS A 392 0.11 2.80 21.47
CA CYS A 392 -0.54 3.83 20.65
C CYS A 392 -1.58 3.23 19.71
N PHE A 393 -1.27 2.11 19.06
CA PHE A 393 -2.20 1.38 18.21
C PHE A 393 -3.43 0.91 19.02
N GLY A 394 -3.22 0.32 20.20
CA GLY A 394 -4.31 -0.10 21.10
C GLY A 394 -5.24 1.06 21.46
N ILE A 395 -4.68 2.23 21.81
CA ILE A 395 -5.46 3.45 22.08
C ILE A 395 -6.27 3.85 20.85
N CYS A 396 -5.65 3.87 19.67
CA CYS A 396 -6.34 4.19 18.42
C CYS A 396 -7.48 3.20 18.12
N VAL A 397 -7.26 1.90 18.35
CA VAL A 397 -8.29 0.86 18.16
C VAL A 397 -9.46 1.06 19.14
N ILE A 398 -9.19 1.33 20.42
CA ILE A 398 -10.23 1.56 21.41
C ILE A 398 -11.03 2.82 21.04
N VAL A 399 -10.36 3.94 20.83
CA VAL A 399 -11.02 5.23 20.54
C VAL A 399 -11.79 5.15 19.22
N GLY A 400 -11.14 4.75 18.14
CA GLY A 400 -11.75 4.65 16.82
C GLY A 400 -12.86 3.60 16.77
N GLY A 401 -12.64 2.42 17.34
CA GLY A 401 -13.63 1.33 17.38
C GLY A 401 -14.86 1.67 18.21
N VAL A 402 -14.70 2.36 19.34
CA VAL A 402 -15.83 2.84 20.18
C VAL A 402 -16.62 3.93 19.44
N MET A 403 -15.96 4.87 18.76
CA MET A 403 -16.66 5.89 17.95
C MET A 403 -17.49 5.25 16.84
N ILE A 404 -16.95 4.23 16.18
CA ILE A 404 -17.67 3.45 15.17
C ILE A 404 -18.87 2.73 15.78
N ARG A 405 -18.68 2.08 16.94
CA ARG A 405 -19.74 1.37 17.65
C ARG A 405 -20.90 2.29 18.07
N ILE A 406 -20.59 3.45 18.62
CA ILE A 406 -21.60 4.46 18.98
C ILE A 406 -22.41 4.89 17.76
N SER A 407 -21.75 5.02 16.60
CA SER A 407 -22.40 5.37 15.35
C SER A 407 -23.32 4.27 14.83
N GLU A 408 -22.92 2.99 14.94
CA GLU A 408 -23.74 1.84 14.58
C GLU A 408 -24.98 1.72 15.48
N GLU A 409 -24.84 1.96 16.78
CA GLU A 409 -25.94 1.92 17.75
C GLU A 409 -26.95 3.07 17.57
N ARG A 410 -26.50 4.24 17.08
CA ARG A 410 -27.39 5.38 16.79
C ARG A 410 -28.14 5.28 15.46
N GLY A 411 -27.98 4.19 14.72
CA GLY A 411 -28.64 4.02 13.43
C GLY A 411 -28.15 4.96 12.31
N ASN A 412 -27.01 5.62 12.50
CA ASN A 412 -26.41 6.52 11.52
C ASN A 412 -25.75 5.77 10.33
N LEU A 413 -25.83 4.46 10.31
CA LEU A 413 -25.39 3.58 9.22
C LEU A 413 -26.56 2.71 8.79
N PRO A 414 -26.68 2.38 7.47
CA PRO A 414 -27.69 1.44 7.02
C PRO A 414 -27.52 0.12 7.80
N ALA A 415 -28.63 -0.38 8.34
CA ALA A 415 -28.67 -1.67 9.04
C ALA A 415 -28.05 -2.74 8.14
N ILE A 416 -27.22 -3.59 8.73
CA ILE A 416 -26.74 -4.81 8.05
C ILE A 416 -27.98 -5.67 7.81
N PRO A 417 -28.27 -6.13 6.56
CA PRO A 417 -29.46 -6.92 6.25
C PRO A 417 -29.50 -8.23 6.99
#